data_b9f896c361fc9e4a1cdf6949078cd615
#
_entry.id   b9f896c361fc9e4a1cdf6949078cd615
#
_cell.length_a   1.000
_cell.length_b   1.000
_cell.length_c   1.000
_cell.angle_alpha   90.00
_cell.angle_beta   90.00
_cell.angle_gamma   90.00
#
_symmetry.space_group_name_H-M   'P 1'
#
loop_
_entity.id
_entity.type
_entity.pdbx_description
1 polymer ?
#
loop_
_entity_poly.entity_id
_entity_poly.type
_entity_poly.pdbx_seq_one_letter_code
_entity_poly.pdbx_strand_id
1 'polypeptide(L)'
;MALKFLRYLELLEKWNARVNLTSTTNWKSLGPLFEESIWATGFYPNRAAEHLDIGSGAGFPALPMHILRPHMRLTMVEPRGKRAMFLETSAHELGLTETAVFNGRLEEFLNRRKVAARWEFVSWKGLKLGRRELSELLEQSSRSTQFWIFHGARLPMDDVDPDMFRLLRRETFPGKQGSYLSMLVKNVPRET
;
A
#
# COMPACT_ATOMS: atom_id res chain seq x y z
N MET A 1 11.51 8.60 15.65
CA MET A 1 11.46 8.01 14.29
C MET A 1 12.33 6.76 14.19
N ALA A 2 13.65 6.82 14.37
CA ALA A 2 14.53 5.65 14.29
C ALA A 2 14.10 4.49 15.20
N LEU A 3 13.71 4.76 16.44
CA LEU A 3 13.21 3.74 17.37
C LEU A 3 11.96 2.99 16.84
N LYS A 4 11.07 3.65 16.11
CA LYS A 4 9.90 2.98 15.50
C LYS A 4 10.32 2.01 14.39
N PHE A 5 11.33 2.35 13.58
CA PHE A 5 11.88 1.44 12.57
C PHE A 5 12.54 0.21 13.20
N LEU A 6 13.35 0.41 14.25
CA LEU A 6 13.95 -0.70 14.99
C LEU A 6 12.87 -1.60 15.60
N ARG A 7 11.85 -1.00 16.23
CA ARG A 7 10.73 -1.77 16.80
C ARG A 7 9.96 -2.55 15.73
N TYR A 8 9.76 -1.96 14.55
CA TYR A 8 9.11 -2.65 13.45
C TYR A 8 9.94 -3.83 12.94
N LEU A 9 11.25 -3.69 12.86
CA LEU A 9 12.15 -4.78 12.49
C LEU A 9 12.07 -5.94 13.51
N GLU A 10 12.12 -5.65 14.81
CA GLU A 10 11.95 -6.65 15.88
C GLU A 10 10.62 -7.39 15.76
N LEU A 11 9.54 -6.68 15.45
CA LEU A 11 8.22 -7.28 15.25
C LEU A 11 8.20 -8.20 14.03
N LEU A 12 8.80 -7.77 12.92
CA LEU A 12 8.94 -8.59 11.71
C LEU A 12 9.70 -9.89 12.02
N GLU A 13 10.83 -9.82 12.71
CA GLU A 13 11.61 -10.99 13.09
C GLU A 13 10.83 -11.96 13.99
N LYS A 14 10.21 -11.42 15.04
CA LYS A 14 9.42 -12.19 15.99
C LYS A 14 8.23 -12.91 15.34
N TRP A 15 7.51 -12.21 14.47
CA TRP A 15 6.31 -12.74 13.83
C TRP A 15 6.63 -13.65 12.65
N ASN A 16 7.70 -13.38 11.89
CA ASN A 16 8.07 -14.19 10.73
C ASN A 16 8.39 -15.63 11.09
N ALA A 17 8.85 -15.88 12.32
CA ALA A 17 9.08 -17.22 12.85
C ALA A 17 7.80 -18.08 12.90
N ARG A 18 6.61 -17.45 12.88
CA ARG A 18 5.30 -18.12 13.02
C ARG A 18 4.34 -17.88 11.86
N VAL A 19 4.56 -16.78 11.14
CA VAL A 19 3.64 -16.29 10.11
C VAL A 19 4.41 -15.88 8.88
N ASN A 20 4.74 -16.66 7.95
CA ASN A 20 5.48 -16.31 6.74
C ASN A 20 5.08 -14.92 6.16
N LEU A 21 5.57 -13.86 6.81
CA LEU A 21 5.33 -12.46 6.43
C LEU A 21 6.17 -12.10 5.20
N THR A 22 7.47 -12.46 5.28
CA THR A 22 8.47 -12.29 4.25
C THR A 22 9.25 -13.59 4.07
N SER A 23 9.90 -13.77 2.93
CA SER A 23 10.72 -14.97 2.67
C SER A 23 11.88 -15.13 3.67
N THR A 24 12.38 -14.03 4.21
CA THR A 24 13.44 -13.98 5.21
C THR A 24 13.41 -12.65 5.96
N THR A 25 13.95 -12.60 7.17
CA THR A 25 14.11 -11.37 7.97
C THR A 25 15.55 -10.83 7.93
N ASN A 26 16.40 -11.43 7.14
CA ASN A 26 17.77 -10.94 6.95
C ASN A 26 17.74 -9.52 6.35
N TRP A 27 18.57 -8.62 6.88
CA TRP A 27 18.64 -7.21 6.48
C TRP A 27 18.95 -7.03 4.99
N LYS A 28 19.74 -7.90 4.38
CA LYS A 28 20.03 -7.87 2.94
C LYS A 28 18.73 -7.92 2.10
N SER A 29 17.70 -8.57 2.61
CA SER A 29 16.40 -8.71 1.94
C SER A 29 15.38 -7.67 2.42
N LEU A 30 15.38 -7.31 3.69
CA LEU A 30 14.46 -6.32 4.26
C LEU A 30 14.88 -4.88 3.98
N GLY A 31 16.20 -4.59 3.99
CA GLY A 31 16.73 -3.25 3.75
C GLY A 31 16.14 -2.59 2.50
N PRO A 32 16.15 -3.26 1.33
CA PRO A 32 15.54 -2.71 0.12
C PRO A 32 14.04 -2.39 0.24
N LEU A 33 13.28 -3.11 1.10
CA LEU A 33 11.85 -2.81 1.33
C LEU A 33 11.67 -1.54 2.16
N PHE A 34 12.54 -1.34 3.17
CA PHE A 34 12.55 -0.09 3.93
C PHE A 34 12.98 1.09 3.06
N GLU A 35 14.06 0.93 2.30
CA GLU A 35 14.58 1.97 1.40
C GLU A 35 13.55 2.39 0.35
N GLU A 36 12.86 1.43 -0.28
CA GLU A 36 11.78 1.71 -1.24
C GLU A 36 10.63 2.47 -0.58
N SER A 37 10.24 2.09 0.65
CA SER A 37 9.17 2.76 1.40
C SER A 37 9.57 4.20 1.78
N ILE A 38 10.81 4.40 2.22
CA ILE A 38 11.36 5.73 2.53
C ILE A 38 11.40 6.60 1.28
N TRP A 39 11.91 6.06 0.17
CA TRP A 39 11.96 6.75 -1.11
C TRP A 39 10.57 7.15 -1.61
N ALA A 40 9.60 6.22 -1.58
CA ALA A 40 8.23 6.49 -1.99
C ALA A 40 7.57 7.59 -1.14
N THR A 41 7.95 7.69 0.15
CA THR A 41 7.45 8.74 1.05
C THR A 41 7.83 10.15 0.56
N GLY A 42 8.87 10.28 -0.26
CA GLY A 42 9.26 11.56 -0.88
C GLY A 42 8.19 12.13 -1.83
N PHE A 43 7.33 11.28 -2.40
CA PHE A 43 6.23 11.69 -3.26
C PHE A 43 4.92 11.90 -2.49
N TYR A 44 4.84 11.46 -1.24
CA TYR A 44 3.64 11.56 -0.41
C TYR A 44 3.56 12.91 0.30
N PRO A 45 2.37 13.55 0.36
CA PRO A 45 2.24 14.87 0.97
C PRO A 45 2.53 14.83 2.48
N ASN A 46 3.07 15.94 3.00
CA ASN A 46 3.28 16.09 4.44
C ASN A 46 2.08 16.80 5.10
N ARG A 47 0.91 16.18 4.97
CA ARG A 47 -0.36 16.62 5.56
C ARG A 47 -1.26 15.41 5.81
N ALA A 48 -2.38 15.62 6.49
CA ALA A 48 -3.42 14.61 6.63
C ALA A 48 -3.94 14.21 5.24
N ALA A 49 -3.96 12.90 4.97
CA ALA A 49 -4.48 12.32 3.74
C ALA A 49 -4.97 10.90 4.00
N GLU A 50 -6.09 10.53 3.36
CA GLU A 50 -6.66 9.19 3.44
C GLU A 50 -5.90 8.25 2.49
N HIS A 51 -5.40 7.14 3.00
CA HIS A 51 -4.66 6.14 2.26
C HIS A 51 -5.22 4.73 2.49
N LEU A 52 -5.52 4.04 1.41
CA LEU A 52 -5.90 2.64 1.41
C LEU A 52 -4.73 1.81 0.86
N ASP A 53 -4.25 0.83 1.63
CA ASP A 53 -3.24 -0.13 1.16
C ASP A 53 -3.86 -1.52 1.02
N ILE A 54 -3.79 -2.10 -0.20
CA ILE A 54 -4.47 -3.34 -0.56
C ILE A 54 -3.48 -4.50 -0.58
N GLY A 55 -3.79 -5.57 0.16
CA GLY A 55 -2.92 -6.73 0.29
C GLY A 55 -1.66 -6.41 1.07
N SER A 56 -1.79 -5.72 2.18
CA SER A 56 -0.70 -5.10 2.94
C SER A 56 0.37 -6.09 3.44
N GLY A 57 0.04 -7.36 3.61
CA GLY A 57 0.99 -8.44 3.90
C GLY A 57 1.83 -8.21 5.16
N ALA A 58 3.13 -7.96 4.95
CA ALA A 58 4.07 -7.58 6.00
C ALA A 58 4.04 -6.07 6.32
N GLY A 59 3.17 -5.28 5.69
CA GLY A 59 3.05 -3.83 5.91
C GLY A 59 3.95 -2.96 5.02
N PHE A 60 4.63 -3.52 4.02
CA PHE A 60 5.44 -2.74 3.08
C PHE A 60 4.66 -2.38 1.81
N PRO A 61 4.68 -1.11 1.38
CA PRO A 61 5.44 0.01 1.93
C PRO A 61 4.68 0.81 3.02
N ALA A 62 3.42 0.52 3.30
CA ALA A 62 2.48 1.37 4.02
C ALA A 62 2.92 1.73 5.45
N LEU A 63 3.34 0.76 6.27
CA LEU A 63 3.75 1.04 7.65
C LEU A 63 5.02 1.91 7.75
N PRO A 64 6.13 1.64 7.01
CA PRO A 64 7.27 2.55 7.01
C PRO A 64 6.93 3.96 6.50
N MET A 65 6.05 4.08 5.50
CA MET A 65 5.56 5.37 5.03
C MET A 65 4.78 6.10 6.14
N HIS A 66 3.91 5.39 6.86
CA HIS A 66 3.14 5.98 7.96
C HIS A 66 4.04 6.42 9.13
N ILE A 67 5.11 5.67 9.46
CA ILE A 67 6.10 6.11 10.45
C ILE A 67 6.69 7.48 10.07
N LEU A 68 6.91 7.73 8.77
CA LEU A 68 7.48 8.96 8.23
C LEU A 68 6.43 10.06 7.98
N ARG A 69 5.16 9.71 7.87
CA ARG A 69 4.03 10.62 7.64
C ARG A 69 2.95 10.37 8.70
N PRO A 70 3.17 10.82 9.94
CA PRO A 70 2.27 10.50 11.07
C PRO A 70 0.84 11.05 10.91
N HIS A 71 0.63 11.99 9.98
CA HIS A 71 -0.70 12.51 9.63
C HIS A 71 -1.44 11.68 8.58
N MET A 72 -0.81 10.62 8.04
CA MET A 72 -1.47 9.68 7.14
C MET A 72 -2.59 8.95 7.90
N ARG A 73 -3.80 8.91 7.34
CA ARG A 73 -4.89 8.05 7.83
C ARG A 73 -4.89 6.79 7.00
N LEU A 74 -4.28 5.75 7.55
CA LEU A 74 -4.00 4.51 6.84
C LEU A 74 -5.07 3.46 7.10
N THR A 75 -5.67 2.94 6.05
CA THR A 75 -6.48 1.71 6.10
C THR A 75 -5.74 0.61 5.34
N MET A 76 -5.48 -0.51 6.00
CA MET A 76 -4.85 -1.69 5.41
C MET A 76 -5.87 -2.81 5.23
N VAL A 77 -5.93 -3.40 4.04
CA VAL A 77 -6.78 -4.56 3.71
C VAL A 77 -5.90 -5.79 3.53
N GLU A 78 -6.09 -6.79 4.38
CA GLU A 78 -5.31 -8.04 4.34
C GLU A 78 -6.21 -9.26 4.60
N PRO A 79 -6.37 -10.19 3.63
CA PRO A 79 -7.28 -11.32 3.80
C PRO A 79 -6.77 -12.42 4.73
N ARG A 80 -5.47 -12.49 4.98
CA ARG A 80 -4.88 -13.54 5.83
C ARG A 80 -4.89 -13.11 7.30
N GLY A 81 -5.75 -13.73 8.12
CA GLY A 81 -5.98 -13.33 9.52
C GLY A 81 -4.72 -13.17 10.36
N LYS A 82 -3.74 -14.08 10.23
CA LYS A 82 -2.46 -13.95 10.97
C LYS A 82 -1.63 -12.74 10.53
N ARG A 83 -1.71 -12.35 9.26
CA ARG A 83 -1.04 -11.13 8.75
C ARG A 83 -1.80 -9.88 9.19
N ALA A 84 -3.12 -9.89 9.14
CA ALA A 84 -3.93 -8.80 9.65
C ALA A 84 -3.65 -8.54 11.13
N MET A 85 -3.59 -9.59 11.95
CA MET A 85 -3.21 -9.50 13.38
C MET A 85 -1.79 -8.93 13.56
N PHE A 86 -0.84 -9.31 12.71
CA PHE A 86 0.51 -8.70 12.71
C PHE A 86 0.45 -7.20 12.44
N LEU A 87 -0.33 -6.78 11.43
CA LEU A 87 -0.48 -5.37 11.07
C LEU A 87 -1.11 -4.55 12.20
N GLU A 88 -2.17 -5.07 12.85
CA GLU A 88 -2.81 -4.45 14.02
C GLU A 88 -1.82 -4.31 15.18
N THR A 89 -1.11 -5.41 15.51
CA THR A 89 -0.10 -5.40 16.57
C THR A 89 1.00 -4.39 16.24
N SER A 90 1.48 -4.35 14.99
CA SER A 90 2.53 -3.42 14.59
C SER A 90 2.07 -1.97 14.68
N ALA A 91 0.86 -1.65 14.20
CA ALA A 91 0.30 -0.31 14.31
C ALA A 91 0.20 0.15 15.76
N HIS A 92 -0.28 -0.72 16.65
CA HIS A 92 -0.39 -0.46 18.09
C HIS A 92 0.98 -0.23 18.74
N GLU A 93 1.91 -1.17 18.56
CA GLU A 93 3.26 -1.13 19.16
C GLU A 93 4.11 0.05 18.67
N LEU A 94 3.85 0.51 17.45
CA LEU A 94 4.51 1.67 16.86
C LEU A 94 3.80 2.99 17.19
N GLY A 95 2.68 2.95 17.91
CA GLY A 95 1.88 4.14 18.22
C GLY A 95 1.41 4.87 16.96
N LEU A 96 0.91 4.13 15.96
CA LEU A 96 0.33 4.66 14.72
C LEU A 96 -1.20 4.72 14.88
N THR A 97 -1.68 5.72 15.59
CA THR A 97 -3.10 5.84 16.01
C THR A 97 -4.08 6.01 14.86
N GLU A 98 -3.62 6.63 13.75
CA GLU A 98 -4.43 6.84 12.55
C GLU A 98 -4.34 5.64 11.59
N THR A 99 -4.35 4.41 12.13
CA THR A 99 -4.29 3.16 11.36
C THR A 99 -5.49 2.28 11.65
N ALA A 100 -6.14 1.80 10.59
CA ALA A 100 -7.15 0.76 10.65
C ALA A 100 -6.71 -0.47 9.82
N VAL A 101 -7.03 -1.67 10.30
CA VAL A 101 -6.79 -2.91 9.56
C VAL A 101 -8.12 -3.61 9.32
N PHE A 102 -8.38 -3.96 8.08
CA PHE A 102 -9.52 -4.78 7.70
C PHE A 102 -9.04 -6.20 7.37
N ASN A 103 -9.44 -7.16 8.18
CA ASN A 103 -9.18 -8.57 7.89
C ASN A 103 -10.25 -9.12 6.96
N GLY A 104 -9.96 -9.18 5.67
CA GLY A 104 -10.86 -9.66 4.63
C GLY A 104 -10.33 -9.33 3.24
N ARG A 105 -11.07 -9.72 2.22
CA ARG A 105 -10.78 -9.41 0.82
C ARG A 105 -11.20 -7.99 0.47
N LEU A 106 -10.61 -7.42 -0.59
CA LEU A 106 -10.96 -6.09 -1.09
C LEU A 106 -12.46 -5.97 -1.39
N GLU A 107 -13.05 -6.95 -2.08
CA GLU A 107 -14.50 -6.98 -2.40
C GLU A 107 -15.36 -6.88 -1.12
N GLU A 108 -15.02 -7.65 -0.07
CA GLU A 108 -15.74 -7.60 1.20
C GLU A 108 -15.62 -6.23 1.87
N PHE A 109 -14.44 -5.63 1.79
CA PHE A 109 -14.18 -4.30 2.34
C PHE A 109 -15.00 -3.23 1.61
N LEU A 110 -14.99 -3.24 0.27
CA LEU A 110 -15.74 -2.30 -0.55
C LEU A 110 -17.25 -2.44 -0.32
N ASN A 111 -17.77 -3.67 -0.25
CA ASN A 111 -19.20 -3.95 -0.03
C ASN A 111 -19.72 -3.52 1.35
N ARG A 112 -18.86 -3.49 2.38
CA ARG A 112 -19.25 -3.01 3.72
C ARG A 112 -19.38 -1.49 3.82
N ARG A 113 -18.86 -0.75 2.86
CA ARG A 113 -18.91 0.72 2.86
C ARG A 113 -20.22 1.19 2.22
N LYS A 114 -21.00 1.97 2.99
CA LYS A 114 -22.25 2.57 2.53
C LYS A 114 -22.07 3.93 1.85
N VAL A 115 -20.87 4.50 1.89
CA VAL A 115 -20.57 5.84 1.37
C VAL A 115 -19.33 5.77 0.50
N ALA A 116 -19.34 6.51 -0.61
CA ALA A 116 -18.17 6.64 -1.48
C ALA A 116 -16.91 7.02 -0.68
N ALA A 117 -15.86 6.28 -0.89
CA ALA A 117 -14.62 6.49 -0.18
C ALA A 117 -13.94 7.78 -0.65
N ARG A 118 -13.33 8.48 0.29
CA ARG A 118 -12.56 9.69 0.00
C ARG A 118 -11.06 9.43 0.05
N TRP A 119 -10.61 8.24 -0.37
CA TRP A 119 -9.18 7.99 -0.43
C TRP A 119 -8.53 8.95 -1.43
N GLU A 120 -7.48 9.62 -0.96
CA GLU A 120 -6.62 10.40 -1.82
C GLU A 120 -5.57 9.50 -2.48
N PHE A 121 -5.17 8.45 -1.77
CA PHE A 121 -4.17 7.48 -2.22
C PHE A 121 -4.69 6.06 -2.01
N VAL A 122 -4.42 5.22 -3.00
CA VAL A 122 -4.62 3.77 -2.93
C VAL A 122 -3.33 3.11 -3.37
N SER A 123 -2.79 2.17 -2.60
CA SER A 123 -1.57 1.46 -2.96
C SER A 123 -1.73 -0.06 -2.95
N TRP A 124 -0.90 -0.72 -3.74
CA TRP A 124 -0.65 -2.16 -3.62
C TRP A 124 0.72 -2.53 -4.15
N LYS A 125 1.27 -3.65 -3.64
CA LYS A 125 2.57 -4.18 -4.02
C LYS A 125 2.52 -5.68 -4.19
N GLY A 126 3.01 -6.16 -5.34
CA GLY A 126 3.11 -7.60 -5.60
C GLY A 126 1.77 -8.34 -5.63
N LEU A 127 0.68 -7.62 -5.86
CA LEU A 127 -0.68 -8.12 -5.97
C LEU A 127 -1.21 -7.82 -7.37
N LYS A 128 -1.87 -8.79 -7.99
CA LYS A 128 -2.63 -8.60 -9.22
C LYS A 128 -4.10 -8.49 -8.86
N LEU A 129 -4.69 -7.33 -9.10
CA LEU A 129 -6.13 -7.10 -8.97
C LEU A 129 -6.84 -7.47 -10.27
N GLY A 130 -7.93 -8.20 -10.18
CA GLY A 130 -8.76 -8.52 -11.33
C GLY A 130 -9.55 -7.30 -11.84
N ARG A 131 -10.02 -7.37 -13.11
CA ARG A 131 -10.78 -6.27 -13.74
C ARG A 131 -12.01 -5.87 -12.91
N ARG A 132 -12.72 -6.84 -12.32
CA ARG A 132 -13.88 -6.58 -11.48
C ARG A 132 -13.50 -5.80 -10.21
N GLU A 133 -12.46 -6.26 -9.50
CA GLU A 133 -11.96 -5.58 -8.30
C GLU A 133 -11.52 -4.16 -8.59
N LEU A 134 -10.84 -3.94 -9.73
CA LEU A 134 -10.45 -2.61 -10.19
C LEU A 134 -11.64 -1.73 -10.52
N SER A 135 -12.69 -2.26 -11.19
CA SER A 135 -13.92 -1.50 -11.48
C SER A 135 -14.61 -1.05 -10.20
N GLU A 136 -14.84 -1.97 -9.26
CA GLU A 136 -15.48 -1.68 -7.97
C GLU A 136 -14.67 -0.65 -7.15
N LEU A 137 -13.34 -0.77 -7.17
CA LEU A 137 -12.44 0.19 -6.53
C LEU A 137 -12.54 1.59 -7.14
N LEU A 138 -12.56 1.67 -8.48
CA LEU A 138 -12.70 2.93 -9.22
C LEU A 138 -14.05 3.59 -9.01
N GLU A 139 -15.14 2.82 -8.94
CA GLU A 139 -16.49 3.35 -8.67
C GLU A 139 -16.55 4.05 -7.32
N GLN A 140 -15.85 3.53 -6.31
CA GLN A 140 -15.80 4.12 -4.99
C GLN A 140 -14.71 5.19 -4.81
N SER A 141 -13.87 5.40 -5.81
CA SER A 141 -12.77 6.37 -5.79
C SER A 141 -13.16 7.69 -6.45
N SER A 142 -12.59 8.79 -5.96
CA SER A 142 -12.74 10.11 -6.57
C SER A 142 -11.91 10.22 -7.86
N ARG A 143 -12.20 11.26 -8.69
CA ARG A 143 -11.41 11.58 -9.89
C ARG A 143 -9.96 11.95 -9.55
N SER A 144 -9.70 12.46 -8.34
CA SER A 144 -8.39 12.88 -7.86
C SER A 144 -7.63 11.79 -7.10
N THR A 145 -8.25 10.63 -6.85
CA THR A 145 -7.58 9.51 -6.18
C THR A 145 -6.36 9.05 -7.00
N GLN A 146 -5.21 8.99 -6.36
CA GLN A 146 -3.99 8.46 -6.96
C GLN A 146 -3.82 6.99 -6.58
N PHE A 147 -3.56 6.16 -7.59
CA PHE A 147 -3.29 4.73 -7.43
C PHE A 147 -1.78 4.50 -7.58
N TRP A 148 -1.17 3.99 -6.53
CA TRP A 148 0.28 3.77 -6.44
C TRP A 148 0.58 2.28 -6.54
N ILE A 149 1.20 1.88 -7.63
CA ILE A 149 1.52 0.48 -7.89
C ILE A 149 3.03 0.28 -7.78
N PHE A 150 3.44 -0.53 -6.80
CA PHE A 150 4.83 -0.95 -6.64
C PHE A 150 5.06 -2.27 -7.39
N HIS A 151 5.93 -2.25 -8.40
CA HIS A 151 6.08 -3.38 -9.31
C HIS A 151 7.50 -3.56 -9.83
N GLY A 152 7.78 -4.76 -10.38
CA GLY A 152 9.02 -5.08 -11.09
C GLY A 152 9.05 -4.57 -12.53
N ALA A 153 10.01 -5.06 -13.33
CA ALA A 153 10.25 -4.60 -14.70
C ALA A 153 9.05 -4.79 -15.66
N ARG A 154 8.25 -5.82 -15.45
CA ARG A 154 6.93 -5.92 -16.11
C ARG A 154 5.96 -5.03 -15.36
N LEU A 155 5.48 -4.00 -16.03
CA LEU A 155 4.31 -3.29 -15.57
C LEU A 155 3.14 -4.27 -15.51
N PRO A 156 2.38 -4.25 -14.40
CA PRO A 156 1.03 -4.79 -14.47
C PRO A 156 0.12 -4.00 -15.45
N MET A 157 0.67 -3.06 -16.22
CA MET A 157 -0.10 -2.26 -17.18
C MET A 157 -0.56 -3.03 -18.41
N ASP A 158 0.03 -4.19 -18.71
CA ASP A 158 -0.64 -5.15 -19.57
C ASP A 158 -1.93 -5.69 -18.94
N ASP A 159 -2.08 -5.48 -17.62
CA ASP A 159 -3.23 -5.85 -16.80
C ASP A 159 -4.05 -4.63 -16.33
N VAL A 160 -3.51 -3.41 -16.43
CA VAL A 160 -4.22 -2.15 -16.11
C VAL A 160 -4.79 -1.63 -17.43
N ASP A 161 -6.09 -1.88 -17.62
CA ASP A 161 -6.86 -1.40 -18.76
C ASP A 161 -6.65 0.13 -18.95
N PRO A 162 -6.09 0.57 -20.08
CA PRO A 162 -5.89 1.99 -20.35
C PRO A 162 -7.21 2.77 -20.39
N ASP A 163 -8.34 2.10 -20.60
CA ASP A 163 -9.65 2.74 -20.48
C ASP A 163 -10.03 3.06 -19.02
N MET A 164 -9.44 2.33 -18.06
CA MET A 164 -9.70 2.53 -16.64
C MET A 164 -8.77 3.55 -15.99
N PHE A 165 -7.50 3.57 -16.39
CA PHE A 165 -6.46 4.37 -15.74
C PHE A 165 -5.64 5.19 -16.72
N ARG A 166 -5.21 6.35 -16.29
CA ARG A 166 -4.22 7.19 -16.95
C ARG A 166 -2.98 7.29 -16.08
N LEU A 167 -1.81 7.02 -16.67
CA LEU A 167 -0.53 7.19 -16.00
C LEU A 167 -0.24 8.68 -15.78
N LEU A 168 0.01 9.06 -14.52
CA LEU A 168 0.50 10.38 -14.16
C LEU A 168 2.03 10.43 -14.20
N ARG A 169 2.65 9.45 -13.55
CA ARG A 169 4.09 9.42 -13.34
C ARG A 169 4.55 7.99 -13.11
N ARG A 170 5.75 7.68 -13.59
CA ARG A 170 6.46 6.44 -13.29
C ARG A 170 7.86 6.77 -12.80
N GLU A 171 8.20 6.26 -11.63
CA GLU A 171 9.49 6.48 -11.01
C GLU A 171 10.25 5.17 -10.88
N THR A 172 11.55 5.23 -11.10
CA THR A 172 12.45 4.08 -10.89
C THR A 172 13.02 4.17 -9.48
N PHE A 173 12.91 3.10 -8.72
CA PHE A 173 13.54 3.04 -7.41
C PHE A 173 15.07 2.89 -7.57
N PRO A 174 15.87 3.86 -7.09
CA PRO A 174 17.30 3.86 -7.34
C PRO A 174 18.05 2.75 -6.60
N GLY A 175 17.48 2.24 -5.49
CA GLY A 175 18.10 1.19 -4.67
C GLY A 175 18.01 -0.22 -5.27
N LYS A 176 17.19 -0.43 -6.31
CA LYS A 176 17.02 -1.73 -6.95
C LYS A 176 16.64 -1.61 -8.41
N GLN A 177 17.54 -2.06 -9.29
CA GLN A 177 17.25 -2.10 -10.71
C GLN A 177 15.99 -2.91 -11.01
N GLY A 178 15.12 -2.38 -11.89
CA GLY A 178 13.87 -3.03 -12.27
C GLY A 178 12.76 -2.95 -11.22
N SER A 179 12.85 -2.08 -10.23
CA SER A 179 11.75 -1.73 -9.32
C SER A 179 11.19 -0.36 -9.63
N TYR A 180 9.87 -0.25 -9.68
CA TYR A 180 9.17 0.96 -10.11
C TYR A 180 7.99 1.28 -9.20
N LEU A 181 7.68 2.57 -9.11
CA LEU A 181 6.43 3.12 -8.60
C LEU A 181 5.69 3.78 -9.76
N SER A 182 4.56 3.23 -10.16
CA SER A 182 3.65 3.88 -11.11
C SER A 182 2.51 4.54 -10.37
N MET A 183 2.30 5.82 -10.64
CA MET A 183 1.23 6.64 -10.08
C MET A 183 0.19 6.87 -11.16
N LEU A 184 -1.05 6.46 -10.91
CA LEU A 184 -2.14 6.47 -11.86
C LEU A 184 -3.32 7.27 -11.30
N VAL A 185 -4.20 7.74 -12.17
CA VAL A 185 -5.52 8.25 -11.82
C VAL A 185 -6.58 7.57 -12.67
N LYS A 186 -7.83 7.63 -12.21
CA LYS A 186 -8.98 7.18 -12.99
C LYS A 186 -9.01 7.88 -14.35
N ASN A 187 -9.09 7.10 -15.42
CA ASN A 187 -9.34 7.67 -16.74
C ASN A 187 -10.80 8.10 -16.82
N VAL A 188 -11.02 9.38 -17.05
CA VAL A 188 -12.37 9.95 -17.23
C VAL A 188 -12.42 10.43 -18.66
N PRO A 189 -13.29 9.88 -19.51
CA PRO A 189 -13.49 10.41 -20.85
C PRO A 189 -13.76 11.92 -20.76
N ARG A 190 -13.13 12.71 -21.64
CA ARG A 190 -13.50 14.13 -21.77
C ARG A 190 -14.92 14.16 -22.29
N GLU A 191 -15.81 14.79 -21.56
CA GLU A 191 -17.10 15.16 -22.08
C GLU A 191 -16.85 16.08 -23.30
N THR A 192 -17.21 15.60 -24.50
CA THR A 192 -17.16 16.36 -25.76
C THR A 192 -18.32 17.33 -25.82
#